data_718ae11e04a372975626c3427cf3b1dd
#
_entry.id   718ae11e04a372975626c3427cf3b1dd
#
_cell.length_a   1.000
_cell.length_b   1.000
_cell.length_c   1.000
_cell.angle_alpha   90.00
_cell.angle_beta   90.00
_cell.angle_gamma   90.00
#
_symmetry.space_group_name_H-M   'P 1'
#
loop_
_entity.id
_entity.type
_entity.pdbx_description
1 polymer ?
#
loop_
_entity_poly.entity_id
_entity_poly.type
_entity_poly.pdbx_seq_one_letter_code
_entity_poly.pdbx_strand_id
1 'polypeptide(L)' 'MEAIIAILMFMHGELKEITPTPTLSKCLSMKRIATRNTNESVQFHCAKVMAELDADGKVIKIGKIN' A
#
# COMPACT_ATOMS: atom_id res chain seq x y z
N MET A 1 -14.18 -8.41 5.60
CA MET A 1 -12.91 -7.79 5.21
C MET A 1 -11.81 -8.82 5.14
N GLU A 2 -10.89 -8.63 4.24
CA GLU A 2 -9.76 -9.53 4.05
C GLU A 2 -8.47 -8.84 4.43
N ALA A 3 -7.52 -9.61 4.94
CA ALA A 3 -6.18 -9.10 5.21
C ALA A 3 -5.38 -9.15 3.90
N ILE A 4 -4.85 -8.00 3.48
CA ILE A 4 -4.03 -7.91 2.26
C ILE A 4 -2.72 -7.22 2.58
N ILE A 5 -1.74 -7.45 1.73
CA ILE A 5 -0.49 -6.70 1.76
C ILE A 5 -0.67 -5.53 0.80
N ALA A 6 -0.31 -4.35 1.25
CA ALA A 6 -0.44 -3.15 0.43
C ALA A 6 0.77 -2.24 0.61
N ILE A 7 1.08 -1.49 -0.44
CA ILE A 7 2.06 -0.43 -0.33
C ILE A 7 1.31 0.88 -0.01
N LEU A 8 1.76 1.55 1.03
CA LEU A 8 1.15 2.79 1.51
C LEU A 8 2.03 3.95 1.06
N MET A 9 1.45 4.94 0.41
CA MET A 9 2.17 6.14 -0.01
C MET A 9 1.81 7.29 0.90
N PHE A 10 2.83 7.82 1.58
CA PHE A 10 2.68 9.01 2.42
C PHE A 10 3.35 10.19 1.74
N MET A 11 2.69 11.33 1.80
CA MET A 11 3.23 12.58 1.28
C MET A 11 3.07 13.64 2.37
N HIS A 12 4.18 14.27 2.76
CA HIS A 12 4.20 15.24 3.84
C HIS A 12 3.58 14.71 5.13
N GLY A 13 3.82 13.41 5.41
CA GLY A 13 3.30 12.78 6.62
C GLY A 13 1.87 12.31 6.54
N GLU A 14 1.19 12.51 5.43
CA GLU A 14 -0.20 12.09 5.23
C GLU A 14 -0.30 10.91 4.29
N LEU A 15 -1.15 9.95 4.64
CA LEU A 15 -1.44 8.82 3.78
C LEU A 15 -2.26 9.30 2.58
N LYS A 16 -1.71 9.13 1.37
CA LYS A 16 -2.33 9.58 0.12
C LYS A 16 -2.87 8.45 -0.73
N GLU A 17 -2.23 7.30 -0.69
CA GLU A 17 -2.61 6.21 -1.56
C GLU A 17 -2.30 4.86 -0.92
N ILE A 18 -3.16 3.89 -1.20
CA ILE A 18 -2.99 2.51 -0.76
C ILE A 18 -3.14 1.63 -2.00
N THR A 19 -2.08 0.90 -2.33
CA THR A 19 -2.08 0.03 -3.50
C THR A 19 -1.93 -1.42 -3.07
N PRO A 20 -2.92 -2.29 -3.31
CA PRO A 20 -2.81 -3.70 -2.97
C PRO A 20 -1.70 -4.38 -3.77
N THR A 21 -1.00 -5.32 -3.13
CA THR A 21 0.02 -6.12 -3.80
C THR A 21 -0.27 -7.60 -3.53
N PRO A 22 0.13 -8.51 -4.45
CA PRO A 22 -0.19 -9.92 -4.29
C PRO A 22 0.59 -10.60 -3.16
N THR A 23 1.82 -10.16 -2.89
CA THR A 23 2.66 -10.75 -1.84
C THR A 23 3.51 -9.67 -1.18
N LEU A 24 4.05 -10.00 0.00
CA LEU A 24 4.97 -9.08 0.66
C LEU A 24 6.24 -8.86 -0.16
N SER A 25 6.74 -9.93 -0.79
CA SER A 25 7.92 -9.84 -1.65
C SER A 25 7.71 -8.83 -2.79
N LYS A 26 6.54 -8.88 -3.42
CA LYS A 26 6.20 -7.95 -4.49
C LYS A 26 6.07 -6.52 -3.97
N CYS A 27 5.48 -6.36 -2.79
CA CYS A 27 5.36 -5.05 -2.15
C CYS A 27 6.74 -4.42 -1.90
N LEU A 28 7.66 -5.22 -1.37
CA LEU A 28 9.01 -4.73 -1.07
C LEU A 28 9.77 -4.35 -2.35
N SER A 29 9.59 -5.13 -3.43
CA SER A 29 10.18 -4.79 -4.73
C SER A 29 9.63 -3.47 -5.27
N MET A 30 8.32 -3.30 -5.22
CA MET A 30 7.67 -2.09 -5.69
C MET A 30 8.08 -0.89 -4.84
N LYS A 31 8.18 -1.08 -3.53
CA LYS A 31 8.62 -0.03 -2.61
C LYS A 31 10.03 0.45 -2.98
N ARG A 32 10.93 -0.49 -3.26
CA ARG A 32 12.31 -0.16 -3.62
C ARG A 32 12.37 0.68 -4.89
N ILE A 33 11.62 0.26 -5.91
CA ILE A 33 11.59 0.98 -7.19
C ILE A 33 10.97 2.36 -7.02
N ALA A 34 9.86 2.44 -6.31
CA ALA A 34 9.16 3.71 -6.07
C ALA A 34 10.03 4.68 -5.29
N THR A 35 10.74 4.20 -4.27
CA THR A 35 11.62 5.03 -3.44
C THR A 35 12.74 5.65 -4.25
N ARG A 36 13.27 4.94 -5.25
CA ARG A 36 14.31 5.46 -6.13
C ARG A 36 13.83 6.61 -7.01
N ASN A 37 12.55 6.59 -7.36
CA ASN A 37 11.98 7.50 -8.33
C ASN A 37 11.24 8.68 -7.72
N THR A 38 11.24 8.80 -6.40
CA THR A 38 10.54 9.87 -5.70
C THR A 38 11.50 10.70 -4.86
N ASN A 39 11.04 11.90 -4.48
CA ASN A 39 11.80 12.78 -3.61
C ASN A 39 11.57 12.44 -2.13
N GLU A 40 12.26 13.15 -1.25
CA GLU A 40 12.19 12.92 0.19
C GLU A 40 10.84 13.21 0.83
N SER A 41 9.99 13.99 0.15
CA SER A 41 8.65 14.31 0.66
C SER A 41 7.69 13.14 0.59
N VAL A 42 8.01 12.13 -0.22
CA VAL A 42 7.16 10.98 -0.44
C VAL A 42 7.81 9.74 0.19
N GLN A 43 7.04 9.03 0.99
CA GLN A 43 7.51 7.80 1.65
C GLN A 43 6.59 6.64 1.31
N PHE A 44 7.16 5.45 1.20
CA PHE A 44 6.42 4.24 0.92
C PHE A 44 6.65 3.22 2.02
N HIS A 45 5.58 2.53 2.42
CA HIS A 45 5.65 1.49 3.42
C HIS A 45 4.83 0.30 2.98
N CYS A 46 5.34 -0.89 3.25
CA CYS A 46 4.58 -2.12 3.05
C CYS A 46 3.91 -2.49 4.37
N ALA A 47 2.61 -2.72 4.34
CA ALA A 47 1.86 -3.05 5.53
C ALA A 47 0.75 -4.05 5.23
N LYS A 48 0.34 -4.77 6.26
CA LYS A 48 -0.83 -5.62 6.19
C LYS A 48 -2.03 -4.78 6.61
N VAL A 49 -3.04 -4.74 5.76
CA VAL A 49 -4.24 -3.95 6.03
C VAL A 49 -5.47 -4.83 5.91
N MET A 50 -6.51 -4.49 6.66
CA MET A 50 -7.81 -5.13 6.52
C MET A 50 -8.61 -4.32 5.51
N ALA A 51 -9.08 -4.96 4.47
CA ALA A 51 -9.73 -4.28 3.36
C ALA A 51 -10.91 -5.06 2.83
N GLU A 52 -11.88 -4.34 2.32
CA GLU A 52 -12.99 -4.91 1.57
C GLU A 52 -12.67 -4.77 0.08
N LEU A 53 -12.79 -5.87 -0.64
CA LEU A 53 -12.45 -5.93 -2.05
C LEU A 53 -13.71 -6.16 -2.88
N ASP A 54 -13.73 -5.63 -4.09
CA ASP A 54 -14.81 -5.90 -5.04
C ASP A 54 -14.51 -7.20 -5.82
N ALA A 55 -15.38 -7.52 -6.78
CA ALA A 55 -15.24 -8.73 -7.59
C ALA A 55 -13.96 -8.75 -8.42
N ASP A 56 -13.41 -7.60 -8.72
CA ASP A 56 -12.18 -7.47 -9.51
C ASP A 56 -10.93 -7.42 -8.64
N GLY A 57 -11.08 -7.52 -7.32
CA GLY A 57 -9.97 -7.46 -6.40
C GLY A 57 -9.52 -6.05 -6.05
N LYS A 58 -10.27 -5.04 -6.40
CA LYS A 58 -9.96 -3.66 -6.05
C LYS A 58 -10.40 -3.34 -4.63
N VAL A 59 -9.61 -2.53 -3.95
CA VAL A 59 -9.96 -2.10 -2.60
C VAL A 59 -11.10 -1.10 -2.65
N ILE A 60 -12.21 -1.45 -2.01
CA ILE A 60 -13.37 -0.58 -1.88
C ILE A 60 -13.27 0.23 -0.59
N LYS A 61 -12.80 -0.42 0.47
CA LYS A 61 -12.78 0.18 1.80
C LYS A 61 -11.63 -0.39 2.61
N ILE A 62 -10.97 0.47 3.38
CA ILE A 62 -9.94 0.06 4.32
C ILE A 62 -10.51 0.14 5.72
N GLY A 63 -10.47 -0.99 6.43
CA GLY A 63 -10.98 -1.06 7.79
C GLY A 63 -9.94 -0.79 8.85
N LYS A 64 -8.71 -1.30 8.65
CA LYS A 64 -7.65 -1.18 9.65
C LYS A 64 -6.29 -1.31 9.00
N ILE A 65 -5.36 -0.50 9.46
CA ILE A 65 -3.96 -0.55 9.05
C ILE A 65 -3.12 -1.03 10.24
N ASN A 66 -2.35 -2.08 10.01
CA ASN A 66 -1.43 -2.60 11.02
C ASN A 66 0.00 -2.13 10.78
#